data_81c96e658b4b71270730d4e66ab5daf6
#
_entry.id   81c96e658b4b71270730d4e66ab5daf6
#
_cell.length_a   1.000
_cell.length_b   1.000
_cell.length_c   1.000
_cell.angle_alpha   90.00
_cell.angle_beta   90.00
_cell.angle_gamma   90.00
#
_symmetry.space_group_name_H-M   'P 1'
#
loop_
_entity.id
_entity.type
_entity.pdbx_description
1 polymer ?
#
loop_
_entity_poly.entity_id
_entity_poly.type
_entity_poly.pdbx_seq_one_letter_code
_entity_poly.pdbx_strand_id
1 'polypeptide(L)'
;MKELINANDKYKMNWIEGNTEWGTVKCPKGISVKKTSSQSGDIITERYTFTNTTDNDIFTSLKDISIYTPFNDDYTCGAKACMTTKCHTHIWCGENISYVMCLRMGGEAPHLGLVLTEGSLSGYSVERDFEKISNDRGDFILHPSPVALVPNESFTIEWKLFWHNGKNDFYSKVNQLCNRFINVSAENFVLFSGENINIIVSPNFDFSEVQIRENNKSVDYKIENNKIVISTKADTPRKYSYSINIDDVVTHCNILVLPCLDELAKNRCHFIAENQQYNNPKSKLDGAYLIYDNEEKHIYYNREYDFNGGRERVGMGVLIAKYLQNHDDEVLLNSLKKYIKYVQNNLVCIETGEVFNDYNYNNSFTRLYNYPWFSLFYIELYKLFGDKNMLEIAYKIMLFFYNQGGEHFYAIEVPIVKLVECLRESDMTDMADNMIAWFKKHADYIAETALDYPAHEVNYEQSIVAPATNILLQTYIVTNENKYLDAAKIQLDVLELFNGLQPDCHLYETAIRHWDGYWFGKCRLYGDTFPHYWSALTGNAYSDYGDIIGSNEYKKRADYSHRSVLSLLNSDGTATCAYVYPTSINGISANYADPYANDQDWGLYFNIK
;
A
#
# COMPACT_ATOMS: atom_id res chain seq x y z
N MET A 1 31.38 -2.30 -7.72
CA MET A 1 30.13 -2.62 -7.03
C MET A 1 29.23 -3.49 -7.90
N LYS A 2 28.73 -2.97 -9.02
CA LYS A 2 27.83 -3.66 -9.96
C LYS A 2 28.32 -5.07 -10.36
N GLU A 3 29.59 -5.23 -10.71
CA GLU A 3 30.17 -6.52 -11.08
C GLU A 3 30.24 -7.49 -9.90
N LEU A 4 30.56 -7.00 -8.70
CA LEU A 4 30.67 -7.81 -7.49
C LEU A 4 29.30 -8.33 -7.03
N ILE A 5 28.28 -7.50 -7.11
CA ILE A 5 26.90 -7.87 -6.74
C ILE A 5 26.33 -8.89 -7.72
N ASN A 6 26.63 -8.79 -9.01
CA ASN A 6 26.09 -9.70 -10.02
C ASN A 6 26.84 -11.04 -10.12
N ALA A 7 27.99 -11.20 -9.48
CA ALA A 7 28.87 -12.35 -9.67
C ALA A 7 28.23 -13.72 -9.30
N ASN A 8 27.35 -13.74 -8.32
CA ASN A 8 26.70 -14.95 -7.78
C ASN A 8 25.22 -15.10 -8.16
N ASP A 9 24.71 -14.19 -8.99
CA ASP A 9 23.31 -14.25 -9.42
C ASP A 9 23.14 -15.15 -10.64
N LYS A 10 22.33 -16.20 -10.53
CA LYS A 10 22.03 -17.13 -11.63
C LYS A 10 21.38 -16.45 -12.84
N TYR A 11 20.64 -15.36 -12.62
CA TYR A 11 19.98 -14.56 -13.66
C TYR A 11 20.88 -13.45 -14.21
N LYS A 12 22.05 -13.21 -13.61
CA LYS A 12 22.92 -12.08 -13.92
C LYS A 12 22.17 -10.75 -13.87
N MET A 13 21.25 -10.64 -12.93
CA MET A 13 20.45 -9.45 -12.71
C MET A 13 21.33 -8.27 -12.36
N ASN A 14 21.01 -7.12 -12.89
CA ASN A 14 21.60 -5.87 -12.46
C ASN A 14 20.78 -5.31 -11.27
N TRP A 15 21.28 -5.49 -10.06
CA TRP A 15 20.64 -5.02 -8.82
C TRP A 15 20.76 -3.52 -8.60
N ILE A 16 21.65 -2.85 -9.33
CA ILE A 16 21.95 -1.43 -9.21
C ILE A 16 21.76 -0.81 -10.59
N GLU A 17 20.72 -0.04 -10.75
CA GLU A 17 20.41 0.70 -11.98
C GLU A 17 19.66 1.98 -11.63
N GLY A 18 20.13 3.10 -12.16
CA GLY A 18 19.52 4.41 -11.96
C GLY A 18 20.23 5.47 -12.78
N ASN A 19 19.75 6.70 -12.68
CA ASN A 19 20.32 7.87 -13.37
C ASN A 19 21.59 8.38 -12.69
N THR A 20 21.72 8.10 -11.38
CA THR A 20 22.88 8.51 -10.58
C THR A 20 23.71 7.30 -10.17
N GLU A 21 25.03 7.42 -10.22
CA GLU A 21 25.94 6.35 -9.86
C GLU A 21 25.83 5.98 -8.37
N TRP A 22 25.87 4.67 -8.08
CA TRP A 22 25.84 4.13 -6.71
C TRP A 22 26.95 4.72 -5.83
N GLY A 23 26.54 5.21 -4.68
CA GLY A 23 27.45 5.80 -3.69
C GLY A 23 27.92 7.21 -4.05
N THR A 24 27.26 7.88 -5.00
CA THR A 24 27.38 9.32 -5.17
C THR A 24 26.93 10.01 -3.89
N VAL A 25 27.70 10.96 -3.41
CA VAL A 25 27.40 11.73 -2.20
C VAL A 25 27.22 13.20 -2.54
N LYS A 26 26.11 13.78 -2.09
CA LYS A 26 25.91 15.23 -2.03
C LYS A 26 26.00 15.65 -0.56
N CYS A 27 26.77 16.69 -0.24
CA CYS A 27 26.92 17.24 1.12
C CYS A 27 27.23 18.74 1.08
N PRO A 28 27.06 19.47 2.21
CA PRO A 28 27.37 20.88 2.32
C PRO A 28 28.86 21.18 2.05
N LYS A 29 29.15 22.41 1.59
CA LYS A 29 30.53 22.89 1.50
C LYS A 29 31.19 22.82 2.88
N GLY A 30 32.46 22.40 2.90
CA GLY A 30 33.26 22.27 4.13
C GLY A 30 33.18 20.88 4.75
N ILE A 31 32.35 19.98 4.24
CA ILE A 31 32.38 18.56 4.59
C ILE A 31 33.14 17.80 3.49
N SER A 32 34.25 17.15 3.84
CA SER A 32 34.92 16.19 2.96
C SER A 32 34.40 14.79 3.18
N VAL A 33 34.38 13.99 2.11
CA VAL A 33 33.88 12.60 2.17
C VAL A 33 34.98 11.65 1.71
N LYS A 34 35.27 10.64 2.55
CA LYS A 34 36.15 9.52 2.20
C LYS A 34 35.31 8.26 2.09
N LYS A 35 35.24 7.70 0.88
CA LYS A 35 34.58 6.41 0.62
C LYS A 35 35.61 5.28 0.60
N THR A 36 35.32 4.18 1.28
CA THR A 36 36.07 2.92 1.18
C THR A 36 35.12 1.77 0.99
N SER A 37 35.56 0.72 0.27
CA SER A 37 34.81 -0.50 0.06
C SER A 37 35.74 -1.70 0.24
N SER A 38 35.24 -2.77 0.87
CA SER A 38 35.94 -4.02 1.03
C SER A 38 34.97 -5.19 0.82
N GLN A 39 35.51 -6.36 0.45
CA GLN A 39 34.74 -7.57 0.27
C GLN A 39 35.32 -8.70 1.10
N SER A 40 34.47 -9.46 1.77
CA SER A 40 34.80 -10.69 2.49
C SER A 40 33.77 -11.76 2.15
N GLY A 41 34.16 -12.73 1.32
CA GLY A 41 33.22 -13.70 0.75
C GLY A 41 32.16 -12.98 -0.09
N ASP A 42 30.90 -13.27 0.22
CA ASP A 42 29.74 -12.66 -0.46
C ASP A 42 29.24 -11.36 0.18
N ILE A 43 29.96 -10.86 1.20
CA ILE A 43 29.60 -9.63 1.91
C ILE A 43 30.47 -8.49 1.40
N ILE A 44 29.82 -7.38 1.01
CA ILE A 44 30.49 -6.14 0.64
C ILE A 44 30.21 -5.12 1.75
N THR A 45 31.28 -4.54 2.31
CA THR A 45 31.21 -3.46 3.29
C THR A 45 31.57 -2.13 2.60
N GLU A 46 30.71 -1.14 2.69
CA GLU A 46 30.97 0.23 2.27
C GLU A 46 30.96 1.17 3.46
N ARG A 47 31.94 2.07 3.49
CA ARG A 47 32.14 3.04 4.57
C ARG A 47 32.32 4.43 4.00
N TYR A 48 31.55 5.38 4.51
CA TYR A 48 31.59 6.80 4.16
C TYR A 48 31.95 7.58 5.43
N THR A 49 33.11 8.21 5.45
CA THR A 49 33.53 9.07 6.55
C THR A 49 33.40 10.52 6.12
N PHE A 50 32.65 11.29 6.87
CA PHE A 50 32.35 12.70 6.65
C PHE A 50 33.13 13.52 7.67
N THR A 51 33.94 14.49 7.22
CA THR A 51 34.80 15.29 8.08
C THR A 51 34.57 16.78 7.85
N ASN A 52 34.32 17.54 8.92
CA ASN A 52 34.32 19.00 8.85
C ASN A 52 35.75 19.51 8.60
N THR A 53 35.99 20.12 7.44
CA THR A 53 37.30 20.65 7.05
C THR A 53 37.43 22.17 7.22
N THR A 54 36.45 22.78 7.88
CA THR A 54 36.43 24.22 8.14
C THR A 54 36.87 24.54 9.57
N ASP A 55 37.11 25.83 9.84
CA ASP A 55 37.42 26.33 11.19
C ASP A 55 36.15 26.65 12.02
N ASN A 56 34.95 26.38 11.50
CA ASN A 56 33.70 26.67 12.14
C ASN A 56 32.86 25.38 12.32
N ASP A 57 31.96 25.39 13.30
CA ASP A 57 31.00 24.31 13.49
C ASP A 57 30.03 24.22 12.29
N ILE A 58 29.74 23.00 11.87
CA ILE A 58 28.73 22.70 10.84
C ILE A 58 27.56 21.95 11.44
N PHE A 59 26.36 22.47 11.26
CA PHE A 59 25.10 21.82 11.63
C PHE A 59 24.38 21.39 10.37
N THR A 60 23.99 20.12 10.28
CA THR A 60 23.28 19.60 9.13
C THR A 60 21.80 19.40 9.40
N SER A 61 20.98 19.54 8.37
CA SER A 61 19.58 19.16 8.34
C SER A 61 19.40 17.80 7.64
N LEU A 62 18.23 17.18 7.74
CA LEU A 62 18.01 15.81 7.26
C LEU A 62 18.38 15.57 5.81
N LYS A 63 18.23 16.53 4.90
CA LYS A 63 18.51 16.36 3.46
C LYS A 63 19.87 16.91 3.01
N ASP A 64 20.63 17.51 3.92
CA ASP A 64 21.90 18.15 3.55
C ASP A 64 22.95 17.13 3.12
N ILE A 65 22.91 15.93 3.69
CA ILE A 65 23.76 14.82 3.27
C ILE A 65 22.90 13.76 2.61
N SER A 66 23.31 13.35 1.42
CA SER A 66 22.57 12.42 0.56
C SER A 66 23.52 11.38 -0.01
N ILE A 67 23.22 10.10 0.17
CA ILE A 67 23.98 8.98 -0.41
C ILE A 67 23.07 8.24 -1.37
N TYR A 68 23.41 8.24 -2.66
CA TYR A 68 22.61 7.62 -3.71
C TYR A 68 22.78 6.10 -3.73
N THR A 69 21.69 5.39 -3.65
CA THR A 69 21.60 3.92 -3.68
C THR A 69 20.53 3.48 -4.68
N PRO A 70 20.77 3.62 -5.99
CA PRO A 70 19.79 3.29 -7.02
C PRO A 70 19.61 1.78 -7.12
N PHE A 71 18.77 1.19 -6.28
CA PHE A 71 18.32 -0.18 -6.44
C PHE A 71 17.41 -0.29 -7.67
N ASN A 72 17.52 -1.38 -8.40
CA ASN A 72 16.81 -1.59 -9.66
C ASN A 72 15.32 -1.95 -9.43
N ASP A 73 14.56 -0.99 -8.91
CA ASP A 73 13.14 -1.10 -8.62
C ASP A 73 12.33 -0.27 -9.64
N ASP A 74 12.06 -0.90 -10.75
CA ASP A 74 11.49 -0.28 -11.93
C ASP A 74 10.54 -1.28 -12.62
N TYR A 75 9.38 -0.83 -13.06
CA TYR A 75 8.31 -1.62 -13.68
C TYR A 75 8.12 -1.27 -15.16
N THR A 76 9.10 -0.62 -15.79
CA THR A 76 8.99 -0.12 -17.18
C THR A 76 9.08 -1.21 -18.24
N CYS A 77 9.56 -2.40 -17.92
CA CYS A 77 9.60 -3.55 -18.83
C CYS A 77 8.40 -4.49 -18.60
N GLY A 78 8.18 -5.42 -19.54
CA GLY A 78 7.09 -6.39 -19.40
C GLY A 78 7.23 -7.30 -18.16
N ALA A 79 6.13 -7.86 -17.68
CA ALA A 79 6.06 -8.62 -16.43
C ALA A 79 7.17 -9.67 -16.26
N LYS A 80 7.41 -10.50 -17.27
CA LYS A 80 8.47 -11.51 -17.25
C LYS A 80 9.87 -10.93 -17.07
N ALA A 81 10.16 -9.79 -17.69
CA ALA A 81 11.44 -9.12 -17.53
C ALA A 81 11.54 -8.48 -16.14
N CYS A 82 10.47 -7.86 -15.61
CA CYS A 82 10.42 -7.36 -14.24
C CYS A 82 10.75 -8.47 -13.24
N MET A 83 10.09 -9.62 -13.35
CA MET A 83 10.28 -10.75 -12.42
C MET A 83 11.70 -11.30 -12.41
N THR A 84 12.42 -11.25 -13.52
CA THR A 84 13.78 -11.80 -13.64
C THR A 84 14.88 -10.79 -13.42
N THR A 85 14.64 -9.49 -13.68
CA THR A 85 15.70 -8.47 -13.71
C THR A 85 15.49 -7.31 -12.76
N LYS A 86 14.36 -7.25 -12.03
CA LYS A 86 14.01 -6.15 -11.14
C LYS A 86 13.74 -6.66 -9.72
N CYS A 87 13.73 -5.72 -8.77
CA CYS A 87 13.48 -6.06 -7.36
C CYS A 87 12.49 -5.08 -6.72
N HIS A 88 11.72 -5.59 -5.75
CA HIS A 88 10.98 -4.76 -4.80
C HIS A 88 11.91 -4.29 -3.70
N THR A 89 12.00 -3.00 -3.47
CA THR A 89 12.91 -2.38 -2.51
C THR A 89 12.12 -1.88 -1.29
N HIS A 90 12.29 -2.55 -0.15
CA HIS A 90 11.70 -2.19 1.13
C HIS A 90 12.75 -1.49 2.00
N ILE A 91 12.56 -0.18 2.22
CA ILE A 91 13.50 0.68 2.95
C ILE A 91 12.97 0.94 4.35
N TRP A 92 13.83 0.82 5.35
CA TRP A 92 13.60 1.27 6.71
C TRP A 92 14.75 2.16 7.17
N CYS A 93 14.45 3.41 7.50
CA CYS A 93 15.38 4.37 8.10
C CYS A 93 14.98 4.56 9.57
N GLY A 94 15.42 3.63 10.42
CA GLY A 94 15.16 3.58 11.86
C GLY A 94 16.40 3.98 12.65
N GLU A 95 16.99 5.12 12.37
CA GLU A 95 18.23 5.65 12.95
C GLU A 95 19.38 4.63 12.84
N ASN A 96 19.89 4.11 13.98
CA ASN A 96 20.96 3.10 13.97
C ASN A 96 20.48 1.73 13.42
N ILE A 97 19.17 1.50 13.43
CA ILE A 97 18.55 0.24 12.96
C ILE A 97 17.92 0.45 11.58
N SER A 98 18.77 0.76 10.62
CA SER A 98 18.33 1.02 9.25
C SER A 98 18.76 -0.12 8.32
N TYR A 99 17.87 -0.45 7.37
CA TYR A 99 18.12 -1.52 6.40
C TYR A 99 17.35 -1.32 5.10
N VAL A 100 17.79 -2.02 4.06
CA VAL A 100 17.05 -2.16 2.80
C VAL A 100 16.96 -3.63 2.46
N MET A 101 15.73 -4.13 2.26
CA MET A 101 15.46 -5.48 1.80
C MET A 101 14.97 -5.43 0.36
N CYS A 102 15.80 -5.88 -0.58
CA CYS A 102 15.43 -6.00 -1.98
C CYS A 102 15.02 -7.45 -2.25
N LEU A 103 13.79 -7.64 -2.72
CA LEU A 103 13.25 -8.95 -3.11
C LEU A 103 13.15 -9.00 -4.64
N ARG A 104 13.75 -10.00 -5.30
CA ARG A 104 13.52 -10.19 -6.74
C ARG A 104 12.03 -10.30 -7.01
N MET A 105 11.52 -9.59 -8.01
CA MET A 105 10.08 -9.51 -8.29
C MET A 105 9.43 -10.86 -8.60
N GLY A 106 10.19 -11.82 -9.14
CA GLY A 106 9.73 -13.20 -9.36
C GLY A 106 9.84 -14.12 -8.15
N GLY A 107 10.33 -13.64 -7.00
CA GLY A 107 10.42 -14.42 -5.75
C GLY A 107 11.59 -15.40 -5.65
N GLU A 108 12.33 -15.67 -6.72
CA GLU A 108 13.45 -16.60 -6.67
C GLU A 108 14.70 -15.99 -6.02
N ALA A 109 15.26 -16.72 -5.06
CA ALA A 109 16.54 -16.40 -4.44
C ALA A 109 17.72 -16.53 -5.44
N PRO A 110 18.84 -15.82 -5.20
CA PRO A 110 19.11 -14.96 -4.06
C PRO A 110 18.44 -13.58 -4.17
N HIS A 111 18.19 -12.97 -3.02
CA HIS A 111 17.77 -11.60 -2.85
C HIS A 111 18.89 -10.75 -2.27
N LEU A 112 18.85 -9.42 -2.44
CA LEU A 112 19.87 -8.49 -1.96
C LEU A 112 19.41 -7.76 -0.69
N GLY A 113 20.25 -7.76 0.35
CA GLY A 113 20.04 -6.99 1.57
C GLY A 113 21.14 -5.94 1.76
N LEU A 114 20.77 -4.83 2.41
CA LEU A 114 21.66 -3.85 2.98
C LEU A 114 21.30 -3.67 4.46
N VAL A 115 22.29 -3.68 5.35
CA VAL A 115 22.11 -3.35 6.77
C VAL A 115 23.15 -2.33 7.21
N LEU A 116 22.69 -1.28 7.90
CA LEU A 116 23.57 -0.29 8.53
C LEU A 116 24.31 -0.96 9.70
N THR A 117 25.63 -0.77 9.78
CA THR A 117 26.49 -1.32 10.85
C THR A 117 27.17 -0.25 11.69
N GLU A 118 27.28 1.00 11.19
CA GLU A 118 27.77 2.17 11.90
C GLU A 118 27.06 3.42 11.41
N GLY A 119 26.72 4.32 12.29
CA GLY A 119 26.04 5.58 12.02
C GLY A 119 24.53 5.52 12.19
N SER A 120 23.82 6.45 11.57
CA SER A 120 22.37 6.62 11.72
C SER A 120 21.76 7.19 10.45
N LEU A 121 20.62 6.62 10.00
CA LEU A 121 19.83 7.10 8.84
C LEU A 121 18.42 7.44 9.31
N SER A 122 17.96 8.67 9.03
CA SER A 122 16.64 9.15 9.51
C SER A 122 15.60 9.34 8.40
N GLY A 123 15.93 9.03 7.15
CA GLY A 123 14.97 9.11 6.06
C GLY A 123 15.56 8.74 4.71
N TYR A 124 14.68 8.56 3.73
CA TYR A 124 15.08 8.40 2.34
C TYR A 124 14.28 9.34 1.43
N SER A 125 14.89 9.69 0.32
CA SER A 125 14.26 10.44 -0.77
C SER A 125 14.36 9.66 -2.07
N VAL A 126 13.64 10.12 -3.10
CA VAL A 126 13.75 9.57 -4.45
C VAL A 126 13.98 10.67 -5.47
N GLU A 127 14.81 10.39 -6.49
CA GLU A 127 14.89 11.18 -7.73
C GLU A 127 14.34 10.34 -8.87
N ARG A 128 13.24 10.82 -9.47
CA ARG A 128 12.50 10.11 -10.51
C ARG A 128 12.67 10.78 -11.87
N ASP A 129 12.62 9.95 -12.90
CA ASP A 129 12.38 10.37 -14.26
C ASP A 129 10.86 10.51 -14.49
N PHE A 130 10.35 11.73 -14.54
CA PHE A 130 8.91 11.98 -14.71
C PHE A 130 8.37 11.62 -16.10
N GLU A 131 9.23 11.29 -17.06
CA GLU A 131 8.81 10.73 -18.34
C GLU A 131 8.32 9.28 -18.19
N LYS A 132 8.75 8.59 -17.14
CA LYS A 132 8.34 7.23 -16.77
C LYS A 132 7.26 7.23 -15.69
N ILE A 133 6.17 7.91 -15.94
CA ILE A 133 5.04 8.01 -15.00
C ILE A 133 4.55 6.61 -14.61
N SER A 134 4.31 6.40 -13.32
CA SER A 134 3.76 5.18 -12.72
C SER A 134 4.63 3.92 -12.77
N ASN A 135 5.68 3.88 -13.59
CA ASN A 135 6.48 2.69 -13.84
C ASN A 135 7.92 2.76 -13.30
N ASP A 136 8.31 3.87 -12.67
CA ASP A 136 9.65 4.09 -12.14
C ASP A 136 9.57 4.59 -10.70
N ARG A 137 10.14 3.85 -9.74
CA ARG A 137 10.25 4.34 -8.35
C ARG A 137 11.39 5.34 -8.17
N GLY A 138 12.34 5.40 -9.11
CA GLY A 138 13.45 6.35 -9.12
C GLY A 138 14.70 5.89 -8.39
N ASP A 139 15.70 6.78 -8.36
CA ASP A 139 16.93 6.58 -7.60
C ASP A 139 16.65 6.83 -6.11
N PHE A 140 16.90 5.83 -5.27
CA PHE A 140 16.77 5.99 -3.81
C PHE A 140 17.97 6.72 -3.24
N ILE A 141 17.71 7.64 -2.31
CA ILE A 141 18.71 8.47 -1.62
C ILE A 141 18.54 8.25 -0.12
N LEU A 142 19.57 7.71 0.53
CA LEU A 142 19.57 7.55 1.98
C LEU A 142 20.16 8.78 2.65
N HIS A 143 19.50 9.28 3.71
CA HIS A 143 19.89 10.46 4.45
C HIS A 143 20.42 10.10 5.83
N PRO A 144 21.72 10.37 6.12
CA PRO A 144 22.22 10.35 7.48
C PRO A 144 21.41 11.27 8.39
N SER A 145 21.29 10.86 9.65
CA SER A 145 20.67 11.71 10.67
C SER A 145 21.41 13.05 10.79
N PRO A 146 20.71 14.14 11.11
CA PRO A 146 21.35 15.44 11.33
C PRO A 146 22.45 15.37 12.39
N VAL A 147 23.57 16.01 12.10
CA VAL A 147 24.75 16.05 13.00
C VAL A 147 25.25 17.49 13.20
N ALA A 148 25.91 17.71 14.34
CA ALA A 148 26.72 18.88 14.60
C ALA A 148 28.19 18.44 14.63
N LEU A 149 29.03 19.07 13.84
CA LEU A 149 30.46 18.73 13.70
C LEU A 149 31.31 19.95 14.04
N VAL A 150 32.11 19.86 15.08
CA VAL A 150 33.18 20.87 15.33
C VAL A 150 34.30 20.74 14.32
N PRO A 151 35.22 21.72 14.19
CA PRO A 151 36.34 21.63 13.27
C PRO A 151 37.15 20.33 13.42
N ASN A 152 37.41 19.65 12.29
CA ASN A 152 38.10 18.36 12.17
C ASN A 152 37.37 17.16 12.77
N GLU A 153 36.14 17.32 13.27
CA GLU A 153 35.32 16.21 13.71
C GLU A 153 34.78 15.41 12.52
N SER A 154 34.60 14.11 12.72
CA SER A 154 34.11 13.19 11.70
C SER A 154 33.01 12.30 12.25
N PHE A 155 32.07 11.92 11.39
CA PHE A 155 31.15 10.80 11.60
C PHE A 155 31.20 9.82 10.44
N THR A 156 30.69 8.62 10.65
CA THR A 156 30.76 7.54 9.67
C THR A 156 29.40 6.94 9.45
N ILE A 157 29.12 6.61 8.18
CA ILE A 157 28.06 5.70 7.76
C ILE A 157 28.73 4.46 7.19
N GLU A 158 28.45 3.31 7.76
CA GLU A 158 28.90 2.02 7.24
C GLU A 158 27.72 1.07 7.10
N TRP A 159 27.67 0.35 6.00
CA TRP A 159 26.70 -0.71 5.77
C TRP A 159 27.34 -1.93 5.13
N LYS A 160 26.63 -3.07 5.26
CA LYS A 160 26.98 -4.31 4.57
C LYS A 160 25.88 -4.68 3.58
N LEU A 161 26.30 -5.05 2.37
CA LEU A 161 25.48 -5.67 1.34
C LEU A 161 25.69 -7.18 1.41
N PHE A 162 24.60 -7.95 1.35
CA PHE A 162 24.61 -9.41 1.52
C PHE A 162 23.46 -10.08 0.78
N TRP A 163 23.61 -11.39 0.51
CA TRP A 163 22.57 -12.20 -0.11
C TRP A 163 21.70 -12.87 0.94
N HIS A 164 20.39 -13.02 0.64
CA HIS A 164 19.42 -13.72 1.47
C HIS A 164 18.37 -14.48 0.64
N ASN A 165 17.60 -15.38 1.28
CA ASN A 165 16.66 -16.28 0.64
C ASN A 165 15.18 -15.94 0.93
N GLY A 166 14.87 -14.70 1.26
CA GLY A 166 13.53 -14.21 1.57
C GLY A 166 13.47 -13.46 2.91
N LYS A 167 12.27 -13.00 3.27
CA LYS A 167 12.06 -12.08 4.41
C LYS A 167 12.62 -12.62 5.74
N ASN A 168 12.35 -13.88 6.06
CA ASN A 168 12.83 -14.50 7.31
C ASN A 168 14.35 -14.64 7.34
N ASP A 169 14.97 -15.09 6.23
CA ASP A 169 16.42 -15.21 6.13
C ASP A 169 17.10 -13.84 6.18
N PHE A 170 16.46 -12.81 5.61
CA PHE A 170 16.95 -11.44 5.69
C PHE A 170 17.18 -11.01 7.14
N TYR A 171 16.16 -11.09 8.00
CA TYR A 171 16.29 -10.71 9.42
C TYR A 171 17.27 -11.59 10.19
N SER A 172 17.35 -12.88 9.86
CA SER A 172 18.37 -13.78 10.44
C SER A 172 19.77 -13.30 10.10
N LYS A 173 20.03 -12.95 8.85
CA LYS A 173 21.34 -12.42 8.40
C LYS A 173 21.66 -11.04 8.95
N VAL A 174 20.68 -10.17 9.03
CA VAL A 174 20.85 -8.86 9.67
C VAL A 174 21.33 -9.02 11.11
N ASN A 175 20.72 -9.93 11.89
CA ASN A 175 21.14 -10.24 13.26
C ASN A 175 22.57 -10.81 13.35
N GLN A 176 23.05 -11.48 12.32
CA GLN A 176 24.43 -12.02 12.26
C GLN A 176 25.45 -10.97 11.84
N LEU A 177 25.06 -10.04 10.94
CA LEU A 177 25.98 -9.07 10.32
C LEU A 177 26.09 -7.77 11.09
N CYS A 178 25.06 -7.40 11.85
CA CYS A 178 25.01 -6.26 12.71
C CYS A 178 25.05 -6.71 14.17
N ASN A 179 26.16 -6.43 14.88
CA ASN A 179 26.37 -6.87 16.27
C ASN A 179 25.45 -6.17 17.28
N ARG A 180 24.83 -5.05 16.88
CA ARG A 180 23.96 -4.24 17.74
C ARG A 180 22.68 -3.90 17.01
N PHE A 181 21.89 -4.94 16.72
CA PHE A 181 20.60 -4.81 16.04
C PHE A 181 19.46 -4.94 17.05
N ILE A 182 18.43 -4.12 16.89
CA ILE A 182 17.20 -4.15 17.67
C ILE A 182 16.05 -4.50 16.74
N ASN A 183 15.45 -5.68 16.90
CA ASN A 183 14.22 -6.02 16.19
C ASN A 183 13.02 -5.46 16.96
N VAL A 184 12.18 -4.67 16.29
CA VAL A 184 10.93 -4.12 16.83
C VAL A 184 9.75 -4.79 16.14
N SER A 185 8.86 -5.36 16.94
CA SER A 185 7.62 -5.97 16.44
C SER A 185 6.45 -5.54 17.30
N ALA A 186 5.27 -5.48 16.74
CA ALA A 186 4.03 -5.23 17.43
C ALA A 186 2.97 -6.26 17.00
N GLU A 187 1.94 -6.40 17.82
CA GLU A 187 0.81 -7.26 17.52
C GLU A 187 0.02 -6.72 16.31
N ASN A 188 -0.07 -5.38 16.20
CA ASN A 188 -0.51 -4.64 15.02
C ASN A 188 0.04 -3.21 15.08
N PHE A 189 0.17 -2.53 13.92
CA PHE A 189 0.62 -1.14 13.85
C PHE A 189 -0.52 -0.15 13.60
N VAL A 190 -1.73 -0.64 13.26
CA VAL A 190 -2.96 0.15 13.23
C VAL A 190 -3.97 -0.51 14.16
N LEU A 191 -4.36 0.20 15.20
CA LEU A 191 -5.22 -0.28 16.28
C LEU A 191 -6.49 0.56 16.37
N PHE A 192 -7.50 -0.02 17.02
CA PHE A 192 -8.70 0.71 17.39
C PHE A 192 -8.66 1.13 18.87
N SER A 193 -9.32 2.25 19.19
CA SER A 193 -9.46 2.73 20.57
C SER A 193 -10.03 1.63 21.47
N GLY A 194 -9.36 1.41 22.60
CA GLY A 194 -9.67 0.35 23.56
C GLY A 194 -8.86 -0.94 23.38
N GLU A 195 -8.17 -1.14 22.25
CA GLU A 195 -7.20 -2.24 22.09
C GLU A 195 -5.90 -1.95 22.89
N ASN A 196 -5.02 -2.94 23.00
CA ASN A 196 -3.73 -2.76 23.65
C ASN A 196 -2.63 -2.55 22.62
N ILE A 197 -1.78 -1.56 22.86
CA ILE A 197 -0.51 -1.40 22.19
C ILE A 197 0.48 -2.38 22.84
N ASN A 198 0.85 -3.44 22.13
CA ASN A 198 1.81 -4.43 22.56
C ASN A 198 3.02 -4.41 21.63
N ILE A 199 4.15 -3.86 22.10
CA ILE A 199 5.40 -3.78 21.35
C ILE A 199 6.43 -4.68 22.02
N ILE A 200 7.13 -5.48 21.22
CA ILE A 200 8.25 -6.31 21.65
C ILE A 200 9.52 -5.78 20.98
N VAL A 201 10.46 -5.36 21.79
CA VAL A 201 11.78 -4.89 21.37
C VAL A 201 12.80 -5.96 21.74
N SER A 202 13.50 -6.49 20.74
CA SER A 202 14.39 -7.64 20.89
C SER A 202 15.82 -7.27 20.42
N PRO A 203 16.69 -6.74 21.33
CA PRO A 203 18.09 -6.53 21.00
C PRO A 203 18.83 -7.86 20.85
N ASN A 204 19.82 -7.92 19.94
CA ASN A 204 20.69 -9.08 19.78
C ASN A 204 22.00 -8.96 20.59
N PHE A 205 22.07 -8.01 21.49
CA PHE A 205 23.23 -7.71 22.34
C PHE A 205 22.81 -7.57 23.82
N ASP A 206 23.77 -7.70 24.72
CA ASP A 206 23.57 -7.42 26.14
C ASP A 206 23.51 -5.91 26.36
N PHE A 207 22.62 -5.43 27.20
CA PHE A 207 22.39 -4.01 27.44
C PHE A 207 22.27 -3.69 28.92
N SER A 208 22.55 -2.44 29.29
CA SER A 208 22.50 -1.93 30.67
C SER A 208 21.46 -0.83 30.84
N GLU A 209 21.23 0.00 29.85
CA GLU A 209 20.33 1.13 29.91
C GLU A 209 19.24 1.01 28.86
N VAL A 210 18.00 1.29 29.25
CA VAL A 210 16.85 1.31 28.36
C VAL A 210 16.06 2.60 28.62
N GLN A 211 15.84 3.37 27.57
CA GLN A 211 14.99 4.53 27.60
C GLN A 211 13.97 4.45 26.48
N ILE A 212 12.70 4.38 26.83
CA ILE A 212 11.60 4.38 25.87
C ILE A 212 10.74 5.61 26.12
N ARG A 213 10.47 6.33 25.03
CA ARG A 213 9.60 7.50 25.05
C ARG A 213 8.51 7.39 24.00
N GLU A 214 7.30 7.73 24.36
CA GLU A 214 6.17 7.92 23.47
C GLU A 214 5.88 9.43 23.38
N ASN A 215 6.02 10.01 22.17
CA ASN A 215 5.87 11.46 21.95
C ASN A 215 6.62 12.30 23.01
N ASN A 216 7.89 11.94 23.27
CA ASN A 216 8.81 12.55 24.27
C ASN A 216 8.46 12.31 25.75
N LYS A 217 7.45 11.50 26.07
CA LYS A 217 7.14 11.09 27.45
C LYS A 217 7.68 9.70 27.75
N SER A 218 8.29 9.49 28.92
CA SER A 218 8.75 8.16 29.33
C SER A 218 7.59 7.18 29.42
N VAL A 219 7.84 5.94 28.97
CA VAL A 219 6.88 4.84 28.95
C VAL A 219 7.37 3.71 29.83
N ASP A 220 6.48 3.13 30.63
CA ASP A 220 6.77 1.95 31.42
C ASP A 220 6.95 0.72 30.50
N TYR A 221 7.91 -0.12 30.86
CA TYR A 221 8.19 -1.37 30.15
C TYR A 221 8.59 -2.48 31.12
N LYS A 222 8.57 -3.72 30.66
CA LYS A 222 9.08 -4.88 31.37
C LYS A 222 10.21 -5.52 30.59
N ILE A 223 11.16 -6.12 31.28
CA ILE A 223 12.21 -6.93 30.66
C ILE A 223 11.89 -8.39 30.95
N GLU A 224 11.68 -9.17 29.91
CA GLU A 224 11.35 -10.61 29.98
C GLU A 224 12.21 -11.37 28.96
N ASN A 225 13.05 -12.30 29.45
CA ASN A 225 13.93 -13.11 28.59
C ASN A 225 14.79 -12.28 27.62
N ASN A 226 15.44 -11.22 28.11
CA ASN A 226 16.25 -10.28 27.34
C ASN A 226 15.48 -9.52 26.24
N LYS A 227 14.14 -9.48 26.33
CA LYS A 227 13.26 -8.65 25.50
C LYS A 227 12.62 -7.57 26.34
N ILE A 228 12.39 -6.43 25.74
CA ILE A 228 11.68 -5.33 26.38
C ILE A 228 10.25 -5.35 25.84
N VAL A 229 9.29 -5.44 26.74
CA VAL A 229 7.86 -5.53 26.44
C VAL A 229 7.19 -4.24 26.91
N ILE A 230 6.58 -3.53 25.98
CA ILE A 230 5.73 -2.37 26.22
C ILE A 230 4.30 -2.83 26.04
N SER A 231 3.47 -2.63 27.07
CA SER A 231 2.04 -2.90 27.01
C SER A 231 1.29 -1.72 27.61
N THR A 232 0.54 -1.03 26.78
CA THR A 232 -0.24 0.14 27.20
C THR A 232 -1.58 0.15 26.46
N LYS A 233 -2.61 0.75 27.06
CA LYS A 233 -3.92 0.83 26.46
C LYS A 233 -4.00 1.97 25.44
N ALA A 234 -4.56 1.70 24.28
CA ALA A 234 -4.78 2.65 23.22
C ALA A 234 -6.15 3.36 23.40
N ASP A 235 -6.24 4.30 24.35
CA ASP A 235 -7.52 4.95 24.67
C ASP A 235 -7.85 6.17 23.80
N THR A 236 -6.84 6.80 23.20
CA THR A 236 -7.02 8.04 22.44
C THR A 236 -6.62 7.85 20.98
N PRO A 237 -7.53 8.09 20.01
CA PRO A 237 -7.19 8.06 18.58
C PRO A 237 -6.13 9.11 18.24
N ARG A 238 -4.96 8.67 17.84
CA ARG A 238 -3.82 9.47 17.36
C ARG A 238 -2.64 8.58 16.95
N LYS A 239 -1.62 9.19 16.35
CA LYS A 239 -0.32 8.52 16.13
C LYS A 239 0.49 8.49 17.43
N TYR A 240 0.98 7.31 17.78
CA TYR A 240 1.90 7.04 18.89
C TYR A 240 3.27 6.73 18.28
N SER A 241 4.20 7.64 18.46
CA SER A 241 5.58 7.48 17.98
C SER A 241 6.48 7.12 19.17
N TYR A 242 7.02 5.91 19.14
CA TYR A 242 7.92 5.39 20.16
C TYR A 242 9.36 5.57 19.72
N SER A 243 10.14 6.34 20.50
CA SER A 243 11.60 6.38 20.41
C SER A 243 12.16 5.37 21.39
N ILE A 244 13.02 4.48 20.92
CA ILE A 244 13.59 3.35 21.65
C ILE A 244 15.10 3.57 21.66
N ASN A 245 15.66 3.78 22.84
CA ASN A 245 17.10 3.93 23.05
C ASN A 245 17.58 2.85 24.01
N ILE A 246 18.50 2.00 23.54
CA ILE A 246 19.10 0.92 24.32
C ILE A 246 20.62 1.14 24.29
N ASP A 247 21.18 1.53 25.45
CA ASP A 247 22.53 2.09 25.60
C ASP A 247 22.72 3.31 24.68
N ASP A 248 23.47 3.17 23.56
CA ASP A 248 23.69 4.21 22.56
C ASP A 248 23.02 3.89 21.21
N VAL A 249 22.23 2.81 21.13
CA VAL A 249 21.50 2.41 19.90
C VAL A 249 20.10 2.96 19.93
N VAL A 250 19.77 3.77 18.95
CA VAL A 250 18.45 4.42 18.80
C VAL A 250 17.70 3.84 17.62
N THR A 251 16.42 3.58 17.84
CA THR A 251 15.45 3.28 16.76
C THR A 251 14.06 3.79 17.16
N HIS A 252 13.07 3.58 16.28
CA HIS A 252 11.70 3.96 16.55
C HIS A 252 10.68 2.97 15.99
N CYS A 253 9.43 3.12 16.40
CA CYS A 253 8.27 2.56 15.70
C CYS A 253 7.07 3.48 15.82
N ASN A 254 6.14 3.38 14.86
CA ASN A 254 4.95 4.21 14.82
C ASN A 254 3.69 3.34 14.80
N ILE A 255 2.80 3.61 15.75
CA ILE A 255 1.48 2.97 15.85
C ILE A 255 0.41 4.03 15.66
N LEU A 256 -0.59 3.75 14.83
CA LEU A 256 -1.77 4.59 14.67
C LEU A 256 -2.93 3.96 15.45
N VAL A 257 -3.57 4.76 16.30
CA VAL A 257 -4.83 4.39 16.94
C VAL A 257 -5.95 5.20 16.31
N LEU A 258 -6.97 4.51 15.84
CA LEU A 258 -8.19 5.06 15.24
C LEU A 258 -9.37 4.91 16.21
N PRO A 259 -10.49 5.65 16.04
CA PRO A 259 -11.75 5.32 16.69
C PRO A 259 -12.13 3.85 16.44
N CYS A 260 -13.05 3.28 17.20
CA CYS A 260 -13.57 1.96 16.86
C CYS A 260 -14.11 1.97 15.41
N LEU A 261 -14.03 0.82 14.74
CA LEU A 261 -14.33 0.72 13.31
C LEU A 261 -15.72 1.25 12.96
N ASP A 262 -16.72 1.00 13.81
CA ASP A 262 -18.09 1.47 13.62
C ASP A 262 -18.19 3.01 13.68
N GLU A 263 -17.54 3.64 14.66
CA GLU A 263 -17.48 5.10 14.78
C GLU A 263 -16.73 5.73 13.60
N LEU A 264 -15.61 5.12 13.18
CA LEU A 264 -14.84 5.58 12.02
C LEU A 264 -15.70 5.52 10.75
N ALA A 265 -16.41 4.41 10.53
CA ALA A 265 -17.31 4.23 9.40
C ALA A 265 -18.48 5.24 9.43
N LYS A 266 -19.10 5.44 10.61
CA LYS A 266 -20.15 6.43 10.80
C LYS A 266 -19.68 7.83 10.43
N ASN A 267 -18.57 8.27 11.01
CA ASN A 267 -18.03 9.63 10.78
C ASN A 267 -17.68 9.83 9.31
N ARG A 268 -17.10 8.80 8.66
CA ARG A 268 -16.77 8.87 7.23
C ARG A 268 -18.03 8.93 6.36
N CYS A 269 -19.03 8.11 6.59
CA CYS A 269 -20.29 8.13 5.85
C CYS A 269 -21.02 9.47 5.97
N HIS A 270 -21.08 10.05 7.18
CA HIS A 270 -21.63 11.40 7.39
C HIS A 270 -20.83 12.47 6.67
N PHE A 271 -19.49 12.41 6.73
CA PHE A 271 -18.64 13.35 6.01
C PHE A 271 -18.92 13.31 4.49
N ILE A 272 -19.05 12.12 3.91
CA ILE A 272 -19.41 11.95 2.49
C ILE A 272 -20.77 12.60 2.21
N ALA A 273 -21.79 12.27 2.99
CA ALA A 273 -23.14 12.75 2.77
C ALA A 273 -23.29 14.28 2.90
N GLU A 274 -22.56 14.89 3.84
CA GLU A 274 -22.68 16.30 4.19
C GLU A 274 -21.72 17.21 3.39
N ASN A 275 -20.52 16.71 3.06
CA ASN A 275 -19.44 17.50 2.48
C ASN A 275 -19.04 17.10 1.05
N GLN A 276 -19.29 15.85 0.63
CA GLN A 276 -18.88 15.34 -0.70
C GLN A 276 -20.06 15.14 -1.66
N GLN A 277 -21.31 15.18 -1.18
CA GLN A 277 -22.46 15.12 -2.06
C GLN A 277 -22.78 16.48 -2.69
N TYR A 278 -22.76 16.53 -4.01
CA TYR A 278 -23.13 17.74 -4.73
C TYR A 278 -24.66 17.90 -4.77
N ASN A 279 -25.17 18.98 -4.21
CA ASN A 279 -26.60 19.25 -4.09
C ASN A 279 -26.96 20.54 -4.87
N ASN A 280 -27.26 20.40 -6.16
CA ASN A 280 -27.72 21.50 -7.00
C ASN A 280 -28.70 20.98 -8.07
N PRO A 281 -30.02 21.12 -7.87
CA PRO A 281 -31.04 20.60 -8.81
C PRO A 281 -30.96 21.13 -10.23
N LYS A 282 -30.20 22.19 -10.47
CA LYS A 282 -29.95 22.75 -11.81
C LYS A 282 -28.78 22.06 -12.53
N SER A 283 -27.99 21.29 -11.82
CA SER A 283 -26.81 20.59 -12.34
C SER A 283 -27.14 19.15 -12.69
N LYS A 284 -26.51 18.62 -13.72
CA LYS A 284 -26.53 17.17 -14.02
C LYS A 284 -25.72 16.35 -13.01
N LEU A 285 -24.85 17.00 -12.23
CA LEU A 285 -24.11 16.39 -11.12
C LEU A 285 -24.93 16.34 -9.82
N ASP A 286 -26.20 16.80 -9.82
CA ASP A 286 -27.03 16.77 -8.61
C ASP A 286 -27.14 15.35 -8.04
N GLY A 287 -26.74 15.19 -6.79
CA GLY A 287 -26.69 13.90 -6.09
C GLY A 287 -25.35 13.13 -6.24
N ALA A 288 -24.43 13.57 -7.09
CA ALA A 288 -23.11 12.94 -7.24
C ALA A 288 -22.28 13.05 -5.96
N TYR A 289 -21.53 12.01 -5.65
CA TYR A 289 -20.38 12.12 -4.72
C TYR A 289 -19.15 12.56 -5.49
N LEU A 290 -18.42 13.52 -4.95
CA LEU A 290 -17.27 14.14 -5.59
C LEU A 290 -16.04 14.11 -4.67
N ILE A 291 -14.87 14.38 -5.24
CA ILE A 291 -13.63 14.57 -4.49
C ILE A 291 -13.81 15.74 -3.51
N TYR A 292 -13.21 15.62 -2.33
CA TYR A 292 -13.11 16.72 -1.37
C TYR A 292 -11.64 17.14 -1.22
N ASP A 293 -11.41 18.44 -1.33
CA ASP A 293 -10.11 19.05 -1.11
C ASP A 293 -10.00 19.51 0.36
N ASN A 294 -9.19 18.83 1.15
CA ASN A 294 -9.01 19.13 2.57
C ASN A 294 -8.28 20.46 2.83
N GLU A 295 -7.50 20.97 1.88
CA GLU A 295 -6.85 22.28 1.99
C GLU A 295 -7.84 23.42 1.70
N GLU A 296 -8.53 23.32 0.57
CA GLU A 296 -9.49 24.34 0.11
C GLU A 296 -10.85 24.21 0.81
N LYS A 297 -11.10 23.07 1.50
CA LYS A 297 -12.33 22.75 2.23
C LYS A 297 -13.59 22.83 1.37
N HIS A 298 -13.52 22.32 0.16
CA HIS A 298 -14.65 22.21 -0.75
C HIS A 298 -14.54 21.01 -1.70
N ILE A 299 -15.64 20.75 -2.40
CA ILE A 299 -15.74 19.72 -3.44
C ILE A 299 -14.92 20.14 -4.67
N TYR A 300 -14.22 19.18 -5.26
CA TYR A 300 -13.50 19.33 -6.52
C TYR A 300 -14.05 18.40 -7.60
N TYR A 301 -14.09 18.85 -8.84
CA TYR A 301 -14.48 18.08 -10.01
C TYR A 301 -13.66 18.50 -11.23
N ASN A 302 -13.19 17.52 -11.98
CA ASN A 302 -12.57 17.73 -13.30
C ASN A 302 -12.94 16.57 -14.21
N ARG A 303 -13.48 16.88 -15.40
CA ARG A 303 -13.96 15.91 -16.36
C ARG A 303 -12.85 15.21 -17.14
N GLU A 304 -11.69 15.81 -17.26
CA GLU A 304 -10.59 15.34 -18.10
C GLU A 304 -9.79 14.18 -17.50
N TYR A 305 -9.89 14.00 -16.16
CA TYR A 305 -9.11 13.04 -15.39
C TYR A 305 -10.00 12.17 -14.50
N ASP A 306 -9.41 11.29 -13.72
CA ASP A 306 -10.10 10.48 -12.70
C ASP A 306 -10.71 11.30 -11.55
N PHE A 307 -10.73 12.62 -11.67
CA PHE A 307 -11.39 13.56 -10.75
C PHE A 307 -12.86 13.83 -11.12
N ASN A 308 -13.44 12.97 -11.92
CA ASN A 308 -14.81 13.06 -12.40
C ASN A 308 -15.83 12.60 -11.34
N GLY A 309 -17.10 12.81 -11.62
CA GLY A 309 -18.23 12.37 -10.78
C GLY A 309 -18.68 10.93 -11.04
N GLY A 310 -17.83 10.12 -11.68
CA GLY A 310 -18.20 8.78 -12.15
C GLY A 310 -17.60 7.64 -11.33
N ARG A 311 -16.78 6.87 -11.99
CA ARG A 311 -16.33 5.54 -11.64
C ARG A 311 -15.67 5.38 -10.27
N GLU A 312 -14.69 6.21 -9.94
CA GLU A 312 -13.93 6.06 -8.68
C GLU A 312 -14.79 6.43 -7.47
N ARG A 313 -15.77 7.31 -7.68
CA ARG A 313 -16.66 7.84 -6.63
C ARG A 313 -17.68 6.82 -6.17
N VAL A 314 -17.92 5.75 -6.91
CA VAL A 314 -18.89 4.71 -6.52
C VAL A 314 -18.51 4.02 -5.20
N GLY A 315 -17.24 3.97 -4.83
CA GLY A 315 -16.76 3.48 -3.53
C GLY A 315 -17.44 4.13 -2.34
N MET A 316 -17.73 5.44 -2.42
CA MET A 316 -18.50 6.17 -1.38
C MET A 316 -19.92 5.64 -1.25
N GLY A 317 -20.58 5.39 -2.38
CA GLY A 317 -21.93 4.81 -2.42
C GLY A 317 -21.98 3.37 -1.91
N VAL A 318 -20.97 2.57 -2.27
CA VAL A 318 -20.82 1.19 -1.78
C VAL A 318 -20.65 1.16 -0.27
N LEU A 319 -19.77 2.02 0.27
CA LEU A 319 -19.53 2.14 1.71
C LEU A 319 -20.79 2.51 2.48
N ILE A 320 -21.53 3.53 2.03
CA ILE A 320 -22.77 3.98 2.70
C ILE A 320 -23.84 2.90 2.60
N ALA A 321 -24.00 2.24 1.44
CA ALA A 321 -24.96 1.15 1.29
C ALA A 321 -24.65 -0.02 2.24
N LYS A 322 -23.37 -0.37 2.39
CA LYS A 322 -22.92 -1.42 3.32
C LYS A 322 -23.14 -1.03 4.78
N TYR A 323 -22.81 0.21 5.16
CA TYR A 323 -23.01 0.70 6.53
C TYR A 323 -24.48 0.66 6.94
N LEU A 324 -25.39 1.11 6.06
CA LEU A 324 -26.83 1.13 6.31
C LEU A 324 -27.48 -0.26 6.44
N GLN A 325 -26.83 -1.35 6.03
CA GLN A 325 -27.37 -2.70 6.25
C GLN A 325 -27.49 -3.05 7.73
N ASN A 326 -26.69 -2.43 8.59
CA ASN A 326 -26.66 -2.68 10.03
C ASN A 326 -27.05 -1.46 10.89
N HIS A 327 -27.35 -0.31 10.26
CA HIS A 327 -27.59 0.95 10.96
C HIS A 327 -28.75 1.73 10.35
N ASP A 328 -29.67 2.19 11.19
CA ASP A 328 -30.75 3.08 10.79
C ASP A 328 -30.26 4.54 10.84
N ASP A 329 -30.11 5.19 9.69
CA ASP A 329 -29.70 6.59 9.57
C ASP A 329 -30.41 7.27 8.39
N GLU A 330 -31.37 8.17 8.70
CA GLU A 330 -32.17 8.87 7.69
C GLU A 330 -31.35 9.82 6.82
N VAL A 331 -30.31 10.44 7.37
CA VAL A 331 -29.44 11.38 6.63
C VAL A 331 -28.67 10.62 5.55
N LEU A 332 -28.04 9.51 5.95
CA LEU A 332 -27.29 8.66 5.03
C LEU A 332 -28.21 7.99 4.00
N LEU A 333 -29.38 7.51 4.42
CA LEU A 333 -30.36 6.90 3.52
C LEU A 333 -30.87 7.89 2.46
N ASN A 334 -31.15 9.14 2.85
CA ASN A 334 -31.58 10.19 1.92
C ASN A 334 -30.45 10.60 0.96
N SER A 335 -29.21 10.68 1.45
CA SER A 335 -28.03 10.93 0.61
C SER A 335 -27.85 9.79 -0.40
N LEU A 336 -27.89 8.53 0.05
CA LEU A 336 -27.76 7.35 -0.82
C LEU A 336 -28.86 7.30 -1.90
N LYS A 337 -30.12 7.61 -1.55
CA LYS A 337 -31.21 7.65 -2.53
C LYS A 337 -30.98 8.72 -3.63
N LYS A 338 -30.44 9.87 -3.28
CA LYS A 338 -30.05 10.87 -4.28
C LYS A 338 -28.93 10.36 -5.18
N TYR A 339 -27.93 9.69 -4.59
CA TYR A 339 -26.81 9.12 -5.35
C TYR A 339 -27.28 7.99 -6.27
N ILE A 340 -28.16 7.10 -5.83
CA ILE A 340 -28.78 6.04 -6.69
C ILE A 340 -29.45 6.68 -7.91
N LYS A 341 -30.25 7.74 -7.69
CA LYS A 341 -30.90 8.48 -8.78
C LYS A 341 -29.89 9.10 -9.74
N TYR A 342 -28.80 9.67 -9.21
CA TYR A 342 -27.71 10.21 -10.02
C TYR A 342 -27.08 9.12 -10.88
N VAL A 343 -26.72 7.97 -10.29
CA VAL A 343 -26.11 6.83 -10.99
C VAL A 343 -27.01 6.33 -12.13
N GLN A 344 -28.29 6.10 -11.86
CA GLN A 344 -29.25 5.61 -12.85
C GLN A 344 -29.52 6.59 -13.99
N ASN A 345 -29.43 7.90 -13.73
CA ASN A 345 -29.68 8.91 -14.74
C ASN A 345 -28.44 9.31 -15.54
N ASN A 346 -27.24 8.90 -15.10
CA ASN A 346 -26.00 9.44 -15.70
C ASN A 346 -24.91 8.41 -15.97
N LEU A 347 -24.82 7.35 -15.16
CA LEU A 347 -23.66 6.46 -15.15
C LEU A 347 -23.95 5.01 -15.53
N VAL A 348 -25.18 4.53 -15.34
CA VAL A 348 -25.56 3.15 -15.60
C VAL A 348 -26.85 3.08 -16.41
N CYS A 349 -26.80 2.43 -17.58
CA CYS A 349 -28.01 2.05 -18.31
C CYS A 349 -28.57 0.76 -17.67
N ILE A 350 -29.61 0.88 -16.88
CA ILE A 350 -30.20 -0.25 -16.13
C ILE A 350 -30.86 -1.32 -17.02
N GLU A 351 -31.20 -0.98 -18.26
CA GLU A 351 -31.75 -1.90 -19.26
C GLU A 351 -30.67 -2.83 -19.80
N THR A 352 -29.49 -2.30 -20.11
CA THR A 352 -28.41 -3.03 -20.78
C THR A 352 -27.28 -3.48 -19.84
N GLY A 353 -27.08 -2.80 -18.71
CA GLY A 353 -25.93 -2.97 -17.83
C GLY A 353 -24.70 -2.19 -18.28
N GLU A 354 -24.79 -1.33 -19.29
CA GLU A 354 -23.67 -0.47 -19.73
C GLU A 354 -23.31 0.56 -18.67
N VAL A 355 -22.00 0.72 -18.38
CA VAL A 355 -21.46 1.66 -17.39
C VAL A 355 -20.64 2.74 -18.07
N PHE A 356 -20.91 3.98 -17.73
CA PHE A 356 -20.29 5.18 -18.31
C PHE A 356 -19.25 5.79 -17.39
N ASN A 357 -18.30 6.53 -17.96
CA ASN A 357 -17.16 7.07 -17.22
C ASN A 357 -17.53 8.29 -16.36
N ASP A 358 -18.48 9.11 -16.82
CA ASP A 358 -18.90 10.34 -16.18
C ASP A 358 -20.36 10.67 -16.48
N TYR A 359 -20.91 11.74 -15.89
CA TYR A 359 -22.31 12.14 -16.00
C TYR A 359 -22.75 12.32 -17.46
N ASN A 360 -24.06 12.28 -17.67
CA ASN A 360 -24.72 12.40 -18.97
C ASN A 360 -24.32 11.28 -19.95
N TYR A 361 -24.16 10.06 -19.41
CA TYR A 361 -23.78 8.87 -20.18
C TYR A 361 -22.54 9.09 -21.05
N ASN A 362 -21.56 9.81 -20.49
CA ASN A 362 -20.33 10.11 -21.20
C ASN A 362 -19.47 8.86 -21.33
N ASN A 363 -19.33 8.40 -22.55
CA ASN A 363 -18.53 7.23 -22.89
C ASN A 363 -17.61 7.53 -24.08
N SER A 364 -16.66 8.46 -23.90
CA SER A 364 -15.65 8.76 -24.92
C SER A 364 -14.78 7.54 -25.26
N PHE A 365 -14.69 6.58 -24.33
CA PHE A 365 -14.10 5.25 -24.47
C PHE A 365 -14.74 4.30 -23.46
N THR A 366 -14.79 3.00 -23.76
CA THR A 366 -15.26 1.98 -22.82
C THR A 366 -14.14 1.63 -21.86
N ARG A 367 -14.36 1.86 -20.56
CA ARG A 367 -13.42 1.49 -19.50
C ARG A 367 -13.98 0.30 -18.70
N LEU A 368 -13.51 -0.89 -19.03
CA LEU A 368 -14.03 -2.13 -18.44
C LEU A 368 -13.81 -2.25 -16.92
N TYR A 369 -12.79 -1.61 -16.37
CA TYR A 369 -12.55 -1.57 -14.92
C TYR A 369 -13.70 -0.98 -14.08
N ASN A 370 -14.60 -0.19 -14.69
CA ASN A 370 -15.73 0.41 -13.97
C ASN A 370 -16.82 -0.61 -13.61
N TYR A 371 -17.00 -1.64 -14.44
CA TYR A 371 -18.16 -2.54 -14.38
C TYR A 371 -18.24 -3.34 -13.07
N PRO A 372 -17.19 -4.02 -12.58
CA PRO A 372 -17.25 -4.76 -11.32
C PRO A 372 -17.67 -3.89 -10.12
N TRP A 373 -17.18 -2.65 -10.07
CA TRP A 373 -17.48 -1.73 -8.96
C TRP A 373 -18.97 -1.33 -8.94
N PHE A 374 -19.56 -1.06 -10.11
CA PHE A 374 -20.99 -0.76 -10.17
C PHE A 374 -21.84 -2.02 -9.93
N SER A 375 -21.41 -3.19 -10.39
CA SER A 375 -22.08 -4.44 -10.02
C SER A 375 -22.10 -4.64 -8.51
N LEU A 376 -20.95 -4.44 -7.85
CA LEU A 376 -20.85 -4.53 -6.38
C LEU A 376 -21.75 -3.50 -5.69
N PHE A 377 -21.84 -2.27 -6.20
CA PHE A 377 -22.78 -1.27 -5.66
C PHE A 377 -24.23 -1.77 -5.69
N TYR A 378 -24.68 -2.33 -6.79
CA TYR A 378 -26.04 -2.86 -6.90
C TYR A 378 -26.27 -4.11 -6.04
N ILE A 379 -25.25 -4.95 -5.82
CA ILE A 379 -25.31 -6.05 -4.85
C ILE A 379 -25.53 -5.51 -3.43
N GLU A 380 -24.78 -4.48 -3.01
CA GLU A 380 -24.94 -3.89 -1.67
C GLU A 380 -26.31 -3.19 -1.52
N LEU A 381 -26.85 -2.59 -2.60
CA LEU A 381 -28.21 -2.06 -2.61
C LEU A 381 -29.27 -3.17 -2.49
N TYR A 382 -29.07 -4.31 -3.16
CA TYR A 382 -29.94 -5.48 -2.98
C TYR A 382 -29.94 -5.95 -1.53
N LYS A 383 -28.75 -6.06 -0.92
CA LYS A 383 -28.65 -6.46 0.50
C LYS A 383 -29.33 -5.47 1.45
N LEU A 384 -29.30 -4.18 1.13
CA LEU A 384 -29.93 -3.13 1.94
C LEU A 384 -31.48 -3.11 1.80
N PHE A 385 -31.98 -3.21 0.56
CA PHE A 385 -33.41 -2.99 0.28
C PHE A 385 -34.22 -4.27 0.05
N GLY A 386 -33.57 -5.40 -0.20
CA GLY A 386 -34.22 -6.65 -0.59
C GLY A 386 -34.86 -6.62 -1.99
N ASP A 387 -34.58 -5.59 -2.79
CA ASP A 387 -35.16 -5.43 -4.14
C ASP A 387 -34.39 -6.25 -5.18
N LYS A 388 -35.00 -7.33 -5.68
CA LYS A 388 -34.41 -8.21 -6.69
C LYS A 388 -34.04 -7.50 -8.00
N ASN A 389 -34.69 -6.36 -8.33
CA ASN A 389 -34.32 -5.58 -9.51
C ASN A 389 -32.88 -5.05 -9.41
N MET A 390 -32.40 -4.71 -8.19
CA MET A 390 -31.02 -4.29 -7.99
C MET A 390 -30.04 -5.43 -8.34
N LEU A 391 -30.38 -6.65 -7.98
CA LEU A 391 -29.57 -7.83 -8.29
C LEU A 391 -29.58 -8.17 -9.79
N GLU A 392 -30.73 -7.99 -10.47
CA GLU A 392 -30.78 -8.11 -11.94
C GLU A 392 -29.91 -7.07 -12.65
N ILE A 393 -29.84 -5.84 -12.15
CA ILE A 393 -28.97 -4.80 -12.68
C ILE A 393 -27.50 -5.20 -12.47
N ALA A 394 -27.13 -5.68 -11.27
CA ALA A 394 -25.78 -6.18 -11.00
C ALA A 394 -25.36 -7.30 -11.97
N TYR A 395 -26.24 -8.24 -12.22
CA TYR A 395 -26.05 -9.31 -13.19
C TYR A 395 -25.86 -8.76 -14.63
N LYS A 396 -26.72 -7.84 -15.08
CA LYS A 396 -26.63 -7.23 -16.42
C LYS A 396 -25.31 -6.49 -16.61
N ILE A 397 -24.84 -5.77 -15.59
CA ILE A 397 -23.54 -5.07 -15.61
C ILE A 397 -22.41 -6.07 -15.85
N MET A 398 -22.36 -7.16 -15.09
CA MET A 398 -21.33 -8.19 -15.28
C MET A 398 -21.47 -8.92 -16.62
N LEU A 399 -22.70 -9.16 -17.08
CA LEU A 399 -22.91 -9.75 -18.40
C LEU A 399 -22.42 -8.83 -19.52
N PHE A 400 -22.69 -7.52 -19.43
CA PHE A 400 -22.17 -6.54 -20.37
C PHE A 400 -20.63 -6.50 -20.35
N PHE A 401 -20.02 -6.48 -19.16
CA PHE A 401 -18.57 -6.55 -18.99
C PHE A 401 -17.96 -7.73 -19.76
N TYR A 402 -18.49 -8.93 -19.57
CA TYR A 402 -17.99 -10.12 -20.25
C TYR A 402 -18.26 -10.12 -21.76
N ASN A 403 -19.39 -9.59 -22.20
CA ASN A 403 -19.70 -9.45 -23.63
C ASN A 403 -18.77 -8.45 -24.34
N GLN A 404 -18.07 -7.58 -23.61
CA GLN A 404 -17.04 -6.67 -24.13
C GLN A 404 -15.61 -7.22 -23.97
N GLY A 405 -15.42 -8.48 -23.62
CA GLY A 405 -14.11 -9.11 -23.44
C GLY A 405 -13.51 -8.96 -22.04
N GLY A 406 -14.36 -8.70 -21.05
CA GLY A 406 -13.94 -8.50 -19.65
C GLY A 406 -13.19 -9.69 -19.05
N GLU A 407 -13.35 -10.90 -19.59
CA GLU A 407 -12.62 -12.10 -19.19
C GLU A 407 -11.11 -12.04 -19.43
N HIS A 408 -10.63 -11.04 -20.19
CA HIS A 408 -9.20 -10.82 -20.44
C HIS A 408 -8.60 -9.70 -19.58
N PHE A 409 -9.39 -9.09 -18.68
CA PHE A 409 -8.99 -7.97 -17.86
C PHE A 409 -8.73 -8.39 -16.41
N TYR A 410 -7.74 -7.77 -15.77
CA TYR A 410 -7.39 -7.93 -14.35
C TYR A 410 -8.14 -6.88 -13.52
N ALA A 411 -9.48 -6.88 -13.62
CA ALA A 411 -10.32 -5.88 -12.99
C ALA A 411 -10.38 -6.06 -11.46
N ILE A 412 -10.30 -4.93 -10.75
CA ILE A 412 -10.41 -4.88 -9.29
C ILE A 412 -11.85 -5.14 -8.88
N GLU A 413 -12.04 -5.95 -7.82
CA GLU A 413 -13.33 -6.24 -7.17
C GLU A 413 -14.38 -6.87 -8.09
N VAL A 414 -14.00 -7.85 -8.89
CA VAL A 414 -14.98 -8.73 -9.54
C VAL A 414 -15.74 -9.50 -8.45
N PRO A 415 -17.07 -9.25 -8.26
CA PRO A 415 -17.79 -9.72 -7.07
C PRO A 415 -18.31 -11.16 -7.24
N ILE A 416 -17.40 -12.13 -7.46
CA ILE A 416 -17.76 -13.51 -7.84
C ILE A 416 -18.63 -14.19 -6.79
N VAL A 417 -18.11 -14.32 -5.57
CA VAL A 417 -18.81 -15.00 -4.47
C VAL A 417 -20.10 -14.28 -4.13
N LYS A 418 -20.01 -12.95 -3.91
CA LYS A 418 -21.17 -12.15 -3.50
C LYS A 418 -22.32 -12.20 -4.51
N LEU A 419 -22.00 -12.09 -5.82
CA LEU A 419 -23.02 -12.13 -6.87
C LEU A 419 -23.68 -13.51 -6.96
N VAL A 420 -22.89 -14.58 -6.97
CA VAL A 420 -23.39 -15.95 -7.07
C VAL A 420 -24.27 -16.31 -5.86
N GLU A 421 -23.82 -15.98 -4.65
CA GLU A 421 -24.60 -16.23 -3.43
C GLU A 421 -25.93 -15.49 -3.44
N CYS A 422 -25.92 -14.17 -3.70
CA CYS A 422 -27.14 -13.38 -3.75
C CYS A 422 -28.13 -13.86 -4.84
N LEU A 423 -27.64 -14.25 -6.02
CA LEU A 423 -28.49 -14.80 -7.08
C LEU A 423 -29.13 -16.13 -6.65
N ARG A 424 -28.36 -17.03 -6.03
CA ARG A 424 -28.89 -18.32 -5.53
C ARG A 424 -29.90 -18.15 -4.40
N GLU A 425 -29.59 -17.27 -3.42
CA GLU A 425 -30.50 -16.95 -2.32
C GLU A 425 -31.81 -16.30 -2.79
N SER A 426 -31.79 -15.68 -3.97
CA SER A 426 -32.96 -15.05 -4.60
C SER A 426 -33.75 -15.96 -5.54
N ASP A 427 -33.40 -17.25 -5.64
CA ASP A 427 -33.96 -18.22 -6.60
C ASP A 427 -33.67 -17.88 -8.08
N MET A 428 -32.64 -17.06 -8.36
CA MET A 428 -32.20 -16.68 -9.71
C MET A 428 -31.12 -17.64 -10.24
N THR A 429 -31.39 -18.95 -10.15
CA THR A 429 -30.38 -20.00 -10.40
C THR A 429 -29.80 -19.96 -11.81
N ASP A 430 -30.62 -19.71 -12.85
CA ASP A 430 -30.12 -19.63 -14.24
C ASP A 430 -29.13 -18.49 -14.43
N MET A 431 -29.33 -17.35 -13.76
CA MET A 431 -28.39 -16.21 -13.79
C MET A 431 -27.10 -16.55 -13.03
N ALA A 432 -27.21 -17.24 -11.89
CA ALA A 432 -26.03 -17.68 -11.13
C ALA A 432 -25.17 -18.65 -11.95
N ASP A 433 -25.79 -19.65 -12.58
CA ASP A 433 -25.07 -20.64 -13.39
C ASP A 433 -24.42 -20.01 -14.63
N ASN A 434 -25.10 -19.04 -15.25
CA ASN A 434 -24.52 -18.26 -16.36
C ASN A 434 -23.30 -17.45 -15.89
N MET A 435 -23.37 -16.79 -14.73
CA MET A 435 -22.21 -16.04 -14.21
C MET A 435 -21.07 -16.97 -13.81
N ILE A 436 -21.34 -18.12 -13.21
CA ILE A 436 -20.31 -19.11 -12.90
C ILE A 436 -19.57 -19.55 -14.17
N ALA A 437 -20.29 -19.74 -15.27
CA ALA A 437 -19.64 -20.09 -16.54
C ALA A 437 -18.69 -18.99 -17.05
N TRP A 438 -19.07 -17.72 -16.90
CA TRP A 438 -18.20 -16.58 -17.23
C TRP A 438 -17.02 -16.44 -16.27
N PHE A 439 -17.24 -16.58 -14.96
CA PHE A 439 -16.17 -16.53 -13.97
C PHE A 439 -15.14 -17.65 -14.17
N LYS A 440 -15.58 -18.85 -14.54
CA LYS A 440 -14.67 -19.94 -14.91
C LYS A 440 -13.83 -19.58 -16.14
N LYS A 441 -14.44 -19.03 -17.18
CA LYS A 441 -13.74 -18.61 -18.39
C LYS A 441 -12.69 -17.53 -18.07
N HIS A 442 -13.02 -16.57 -17.21
CA HIS A 442 -12.11 -15.54 -16.74
C HIS A 442 -10.94 -16.13 -15.93
N ALA A 443 -11.25 -16.98 -14.96
CA ALA A 443 -10.24 -17.65 -14.15
C ALA A 443 -9.36 -18.62 -14.96
N ASP A 444 -9.91 -19.29 -15.97
CA ASP A 444 -9.14 -20.14 -16.90
C ASP A 444 -8.13 -19.30 -17.70
N TYR A 445 -8.54 -18.13 -18.21
CA TYR A 445 -7.62 -17.19 -18.88
C TYR A 445 -6.48 -16.74 -17.96
N ILE A 446 -6.78 -16.34 -16.71
CA ILE A 446 -5.78 -15.93 -15.74
C ILE A 446 -4.84 -17.10 -15.38
N ALA A 447 -5.38 -18.31 -15.19
CA ALA A 447 -4.59 -19.49 -14.90
C ALA A 447 -3.65 -19.88 -16.05
N GLU A 448 -4.10 -19.78 -17.29
CA GLU A 448 -3.29 -20.04 -18.48
C GLU A 448 -2.20 -18.99 -18.69
N THR A 449 -2.53 -17.72 -18.47
CA THR A 449 -1.58 -16.60 -18.54
C THR A 449 -0.54 -16.66 -17.41
N ALA A 450 -0.92 -17.20 -16.25
CA ALA A 450 -0.09 -17.29 -15.05
C ALA A 450 0.56 -15.96 -14.69
N LEU A 451 1.90 -15.86 -14.72
CA LEU A 451 2.66 -14.65 -14.42
C LEU A 451 3.10 -13.86 -15.68
N ASP A 452 2.67 -14.28 -16.86
CA ASP A 452 2.96 -13.57 -18.12
C ASP A 452 1.80 -12.61 -18.45
N TYR A 453 1.66 -11.55 -17.61
CA TYR A 453 0.56 -10.59 -17.72
C TYR A 453 0.55 -9.92 -19.09
N PRO A 454 -0.65 -9.72 -19.68
CA PRO A 454 -0.77 -9.19 -21.05
C PRO A 454 -0.35 -7.72 -21.13
N ALA A 455 0.21 -7.33 -22.30
CA ALA A 455 0.75 -5.99 -22.53
C ALA A 455 -0.31 -4.86 -22.53
N HIS A 456 -1.60 -5.19 -22.57
CA HIS A 456 -2.67 -4.18 -22.46
C HIS A 456 -2.97 -3.78 -21.01
N GLU A 457 -2.45 -4.52 -20.02
CA GLU A 457 -2.51 -4.19 -18.62
C GLU A 457 -1.35 -3.27 -18.20
N VAL A 458 -1.47 -2.69 -17.00
CA VAL A 458 -0.37 -1.94 -16.39
C VAL A 458 0.72 -2.93 -16.01
N ASN A 459 1.66 -3.18 -16.87
CA ASN A 459 2.81 -4.08 -16.71
C ASN A 459 2.73 -5.06 -15.51
N TYR A 460 3.70 -5.00 -14.58
CA TYR A 460 3.74 -5.81 -13.37
C TYR A 460 3.57 -4.92 -12.14
N GLU A 461 2.39 -4.90 -11.56
CA GLU A 461 2.05 -4.14 -10.35
C GLU A 461 1.19 -4.97 -9.38
N GLN A 462 1.16 -4.57 -8.12
CA GLN A 462 0.26 -5.17 -7.13
C GLN A 462 -1.21 -5.10 -7.56
N SER A 463 -1.62 -4.02 -8.22
CA SER A 463 -2.98 -3.81 -8.74
C SER A 463 -3.37 -4.76 -9.89
N ILE A 464 -2.45 -5.57 -10.40
CA ILE A 464 -2.70 -6.63 -11.39
C ILE A 464 -2.62 -8.00 -10.71
N VAL A 465 -1.60 -8.22 -9.88
CA VAL A 465 -1.39 -9.51 -9.20
C VAL A 465 -2.49 -9.79 -8.17
N ALA A 466 -2.93 -8.78 -7.42
CA ALA A 466 -4.00 -8.95 -6.43
C ALA A 466 -5.36 -9.32 -7.06
N PRO A 467 -5.87 -8.62 -8.10
CA PRO A 467 -7.06 -9.05 -8.82
C PRO A 467 -6.96 -10.46 -9.41
N ALA A 468 -5.81 -10.82 -10.00
CA ALA A 468 -5.58 -12.18 -10.50
C ALA A 468 -5.77 -13.22 -9.39
N THR A 469 -5.13 -12.99 -8.24
CA THR A 469 -5.25 -13.85 -7.06
C THR A 469 -6.70 -13.94 -6.58
N ASN A 470 -7.37 -12.79 -6.41
CA ASN A 470 -8.74 -12.70 -5.90
C ASN A 470 -9.76 -13.40 -6.82
N ILE A 471 -9.66 -13.21 -8.14
CA ILE A 471 -10.55 -13.87 -9.11
C ILE A 471 -10.37 -15.40 -9.04
N LEU A 472 -9.15 -15.90 -8.97
CA LEU A 472 -8.87 -17.33 -8.87
C LEU A 472 -9.42 -17.92 -7.56
N LEU A 473 -9.15 -17.29 -6.41
CA LEU A 473 -9.62 -17.75 -5.10
C LEU A 473 -11.15 -17.73 -5.01
N GLN A 474 -11.80 -16.65 -5.42
CA GLN A 474 -13.25 -16.56 -5.42
C GLN A 474 -13.89 -17.58 -6.39
N THR A 475 -13.27 -17.84 -7.56
CA THR A 475 -13.75 -18.87 -8.48
C THR A 475 -13.59 -20.27 -7.87
N TYR A 476 -12.50 -20.54 -7.14
CA TYR A 476 -12.38 -21.77 -6.35
C TYR A 476 -13.50 -21.91 -5.32
N ILE A 477 -13.83 -20.86 -4.58
CA ILE A 477 -14.88 -20.88 -3.56
C ILE A 477 -16.25 -21.28 -4.15
N VAL A 478 -16.61 -20.76 -5.32
CA VAL A 478 -17.92 -21.05 -5.93
C VAL A 478 -17.97 -22.36 -6.73
N THR A 479 -16.80 -22.90 -7.16
CA THR A 479 -16.73 -24.09 -8.03
C THR A 479 -16.13 -25.31 -7.37
N ASN A 480 -15.29 -25.11 -6.34
CA ASN A 480 -14.48 -26.14 -5.68
C ASN A 480 -13.49 -26.89 -6.65
N GLU A 481 -13.08 -26.23 -7.73
CA GLU A 481 -12.13 -26.79 -8.72
C GLU A 481 -10.69 -26.44 -8.32
N ASN A 482 -9.91 -27.45 -7.90
CA ASN A 482 -8.53 -27.28 -7.37
C ASN A 482 -7.59 -26.54 -8.31
N LYS A 483 -7.79 -26.61 -9.64
CA LYS A 483 -6.95 -25.90 -10.61
C LYS A 483 -6.87 -24.38 -10.32
N TYR A 484 -7.95 -23.78 -9.83
CA TYR A 484 -7.98 -22.36 -9.49
C TYR A 484 -7.22 -22.05 -8.20
N LEU A 485 -7.31 -22.92 -7.20
CA LEU A 485 -6.50 -22.79 -5.98
C LEU A 485 -5.01 -22.95 -6.27
N ASP A 486 -4.63 -23.89 -7.14
CA ASP A 486 -3.23 -24.11 -7.51
C ASP A 486 -2.68 -22.92 -8.32
N ALA A 487 -3.48 -22.35 -9.23
CA ALA A 487 -3.11 -21.14 -9.96
C ALA A 487 -3.03 -19.91 -9.02
N ALA A 488 -3.93 -19.80 -8.04
CA ALA A 488 -3.92 -18.72 -7.05
C ALA A 488 -2.65 -18.74 -6.18
N LYS A 489 -2.13 -19.91 -5.82
CA LYS A 489 -0.87 -20.02 -5.07
C LYS A 489 0.31 -19.42 -5.83
N ILE A 490 0.38 -19.63 -7.16
CA ILE A 490 1.43 -19.06 -8.01
C ILE A 490 1.36 -17.52 -7.98
N GLN A 491 0.15 -16.95 -8.02
CA GLN A 491 -0.05 -15.51 -7.91
C GLN A 491 0.30 -14.99 -6.51
N LEU A 492 -0.11 -15.72 -5.48
CA LEU A 492 0.11 -15.34 -4.08
C LEU A 492 1.59 -15.25 -3.72
N ASP A 493 2.43 -16.18 -4.25
CA ASP A 493 3.86 -16.21 -4.02
C ASP A 493 4.57 -14.91 -4.48
N VAL A 494 4.08 -14.27 -5.55
CA VAL A 494 4.62 -12.99 -6.02
C VAL A 494 3.88 -11.80 -5.42
N LEU A 495 2.60 -11.94 -5.09
CA LEU A 495 1.81 -10.88 -4.47
C LEU A 495 2.38 -10.46 -3.11
N GLU A 496 2.78 -11.43 -2.28
CA GLU A 496 3.30 -11.15 -0.95
C GLU A 496 4.66 -10.42 -0.94
N LEU A 497 5.38 -10.39 -2.06
CA LEU A 497 6.66 -9.69 -2.17
C LEU A 497 6.50 -8.17 -2.20
N PHE A 498 5.33 -7.67 -2.58
CA PHE A 498 5.02 -6.24 -2.53
C PHE A 498 4.89 -5.68 -1.11
N ASN A 499 4.62 -6.53 -0.11
CA ASN A 499 4.37 -6.11 1.27
C ASN A 499 5.66 -6.05 2.09
N GLY A 500 5.88 -4.92 2.78
CA GLY A 500 6.98 -4.74 3.72
C GLY A 500 6.63 -5.17 5.15
N LEU A 501 7.66 -5.29 6.01
CA LEU A 501 7.53 -5.64 7.43
C LEU A 501 8.19 -4.60 8.35
N GLN A 502 8.38 -3.38 7.86
CA GLN A 502 8.96 -2.28 8.64
C GLN A 502 8.03 -1.90 9.81
N PRO A 503 8.55 -1.51 10.99
CA PRO A 503 7.73 -1.28 12.19
C PRO A 503 7.05 0.10 12.17
N ASP A 504 6.21 0.35 11.18
CA ASP A 504 5.49 1.62 10.98
C ASP A 504 4.08 1.37 10.46
N CYS A 505 3.10 2.12 10.97
CA CYS A 505 1.69 2.00 10.59
C CYS A 505 1.39 2.26 9.10
N HIS A 506 2.30 2.91 8.38
CA HIS A 506 2.17 3.12 6.93
C HIS A 506 2.87 2.03 6.10
N LEU A 507 3.80 1.26 6.69
CA LEU A 507 4.66 0.33 5.95
C LEU A 507 4.37 -1.15 6.21
N TYR A 508 3.89 -1.47 7.45
CA TYR A 508 3.73 -2.87 7.85
C TYR A 508 2.58 -3.55 7.11
N GLU A 509 2.90 -4.63 6.39
CA GLU A 509 1.98 -5.34 5.47
C GLU A 509 1.24 -4.39 4.50
N THR A 510 1.93 -3.32 4.10
CA THR A 510 1.49 -2.38 3.08
C THR A 510 2.21 -2.66 1.78
N ALA A 511 1.47 -2.79 0.70
CA ALA A 511 2.04 -3.09 -0.60
C ALA A 511 2.75 -1.86 -1.20
N ILE A 512 3.89 -2.10 -1.85
CA ILE A 512 4.57 -1.07 -2.65
C ILE A 512 3.62 -0.53 -3.71
N ARG A 513 3.49 0.79 -3.71
CA ARG A 513 2.80 1.56 -4.74
C ARG A 513 3.56 2.86 -4.98
N HIS A 514 4.01 3.08 -6.21
CA HIS A 514 4.58 4.36 -6.59
C HIS A 514 3.49 5.21 -7.21
N TRP A 515 3.24 6.34 -6.60
CA TRP A 515 2.18 7.23 -7.03
C TRP A 515 2.66 8.16 -8.16
N ASP A 516 1.88 8.21 -9.21
CA ASP A 516 2.09 9.14 -10.32
C ASP A 516 1.37 10.49 -10.13
N GLY A 517 0.56 10.65 -9.07
CA GLY A 517 -0.19 11.89 -8.77
C GLY A 517 -1.22 12.28 -9.84
N TYR A 518 -1.34 11.50 -10.88
CA TYR A 518 -2.20 11.81 -12.04
C TYR A 518 -3.64 11.39 -11.80
N TRP A 519 -3.82 10.18 -11.23
CA TRP A 519 -5.12 9.54 -11.10
C TRP A 519 -5.85 9.85 -9.79
N PHE A 520 -5.14 10.17 -8.71
CA PHE A 520 -5.72 10.14 -7.37
C PHE A 520 -5.70 11.47 -6.65
N GLY A 521 -4.58 12.19 -6.67
CA GLY A 521 -4.27 13.27 -5.75
C GLY A 521 -4.22 14.66 -6.36
N LYS A 522 -4.21 15.66 -5.47
CA LYS A 522 -4.02 17.08 -5.79
C LYS A 522 -2.57 17.38 -6.14
N CYS A 523 -1.67 16.86 -5.32
CA CYS A 523 -0.24 17.11 -5.46
C CYS A 523 0.36 16.11 -6.43
N ARG A 524 0.75 16.58 -7.62
CA ARG A 524 1.40 15.75 -8.64
C ARG A 524 2.87 15.52 -8.32
N LEU A 525 3.17 15.17 -7.08
CA LEU A 525 4.50 14.81 -6.63
C LEU A 525 4.62 13.28 -6.68
N TYR A 526 5.16 12.77 -7.76
CA TYR A 526 5.26 11.35 -8.04
C TYR A 526 6.27 10.66 -7.13
N GLY A 527 5.86 9.63 -6.41
CA GLY A 527 6.73 8.90 -5.49
C GLY A 527 6.01 7.75 -4.77
N ASP A 528 6.72 7.13 -3.83
CA ASP A 528 6.20 6.01 -3.07
C ASP A 528 4.99 6.39 -2.23
N THR A 529 3.89 5.68 -2.39
CA THR A 529 2.68 5.79 -1.57
C THR A 529 2.56 4.62 -0.61
N PHE A 530 2.48 4.93 0.69
CA PHE A 530 2.30 3.95 1.76
C PHE A 530 1.36 4.51 2.84
N PRO A 531 0.07 4.08 2.86
CA PRO A 531 -0.60 3.24 1.87
C PRO A 531 -1.31 4.00 0.75
N HIS A 532 -1.80 3.22 -0.22
CA HIS A 532 -2.96 3.46 -1.05
C HIS A 532 -3.99 2.35 -0.78
N TYR A 533 -5.31 2.55 -1.01
CA TYR A 533 -6.32 1.54 -0.67
C TYR A 533 -6.10 0.18 -1.35
N TRP A 534 -5.38 0.15 -2.47
CA TRP A 534 -5.08 -1.11 -3.17
C TRP A 534 -4.30 -2.11 -2.31
N SER A 535 -3.58 -1.66 -1.29
CA SER A 535 -2.96 -2.58 -0.33
C SER A 535 -3.96 -3.53 0.33
N ALA A 536 -5.23 -3.09 0.53
CA ALA A 536 -6.29 -3.95 1.07
C ALA A 536 -6.70 -5.09 0.13
N LEU A 537 -6.42 -4.99 -1.19
CA LEU A 537 -6.68 -6.09 -2.14
C LEU A 537 -5.80 -7.31 -1.83
N THR A 538 -4.58 -7.09 -1.35
CA THR A 538 -3.74 -8.18 -0.81
C THR A 538 -4.37 -8.78 0.44
N GLY A 539 -4.95 -7.94 1.31
CA GLY A 539 -5.72 -8.38 2.48
C GLY A 539 -6.90 -9.29 2.11
N ASN A 540 -7.65 -8.95 1.05
CA ASN A 540 -8.74 -9.79 0.55
C ASN A 540 -8.21 -11.17 0.10
N ALA A 541 -7.11 -11.21 -0.67
CA ALA A 541 -6.49 -12.46 -1.10
C ALA A 541 -6.01 -13.31 0.08
N TYR A 542 -5.37 -12.69 1.07
CA TYR A 542 -4.94 -13.39 2.29
C TYR A 542 -6.11 -13.91 3.12
N SER A 543 -7.22 -13.17 3.20
CA SER A 543 -8.43 -13.59 3.91
C SER A 543 -9.02 -14.84 3.27
N ASP A 544 -9.32 -14.78 1.96
CA ASP A 544 -9.91 -15.89 1.23
C ASP A 544 -9.00 -17.12 1.27
N TYR A 545 -7.70 -16.95 1.01
CA TYR A 545 -6.75 -18.06 1.07
C TYR A 545 -6.62 -18.64 2.49
N GLY A 546 -6.55 -17.78 3.51
CA GLY A 546 -6.51 -18.19 4.92
C GLY A 546 -7.74 -18.98 5.35
N ASP A 547 -8.93 -18.61 4.87
CA ASP A 547 -10.16 -19.36 5.12
C ASP A 547 -10.17 -20.70 4.40
N ILE A 548 -9.77 -20.75 3.14
CA ILE A 548 -9.71 -21.99 2.33
C ILE A 548 -8.79 -23.03 2.96
N ILE A 549 -7.58 -22.63 3.38
CA ILE A 549 -6.58 -23.57 3.92
C ILE A 549 -6.59 -23.69 5.45
N GLY A 550 -7.45 -22.94 6.14
CA GLY A 550 -7.52 -22.92 7.61
C GLY A 550 -6.29 -22.28 8.29
N SER A 551 -5.61 -21.32 7.65
CA SER A 551 -4.39 -20.70 8.17
C SER A 551 -4.67 -19.44 8.99
N ASN A 552 -4.37 -19.49 10.29
CA ASN A 552 -4.42 -18.31 11.16
C ASN A 552 -3.35 -17.26 10.81
N GLU A 553 -2.25 -17.65 10.22
CA GLU A 553 -1.19 -16.73 9.78
C GLU A 553 -1.70 -15.83 8.67
N TYR A 554 -2.27 -16.38 7.61
CA TYR A 554 -2.84 -15.58 6.51
C TYR A 554 -4.01 -14.70 6.98
N LYS A 555 -4.85 -15.19 7.91
CA LYS A 555 -5.92 -14.37 8.53
C LYS A 555 -5.36 -13.16 9.29
N LYS A 556 -4.27 -13.32 10.02
CA LYS A 556 -3.58 -12.20 10.68
C LYS A 556 -2.98 -11.23 9.67
N ARG A 557 -2.32 -11.72 8.64
CA ARG A 557 -1.75 -10.89 7.57
C ARG A 557 -2.85 -10.13 6.81
N ALA A 558 -4.02 -10.75 6.61
CA ALA A 558 -5.20 -10.08 6.07
C ALA A 558 -5.65 -8.91 6.96
N ASP A 559 -5.75 -9.13 8.28
CA ASP A 559 -6.09 -8.07 9.23
C ASP A 559 -5.07 -6.91 9.19
N TYR A 560 -3.77 -7.21 9.10
CA TYR A 560 -2.74 -6.19 8.99
C TYR A 560 -2.88 -5.36 7.70
N SER A 561 -3.02 -6.00 6.55
CA SER A 561 -3.18 -5.32 5.26
C SER A 561 -4.49 -4.51 5.19
N HIS A 562 -5.59 -5.03 5.74
CA HIS A 562 -6.86 -4.31 5.82
C HIS A 562 -6.78 -3.09 6.73
N ARG A 563 -6.15 -3.21 7.92
CA ARG A 563 -6.02 -2.09 8.85
C ARG A 563 -5.02 -1.03 8.37
N SER A 564 -3.95 -1.41 7.67
CA SER A 564 -2.94 -0.44 7.20
C SER A 564 -3.56 0.67 6.35
N VAL A 565 -4.52 0.35 5.48
CA VAL A 565 -5.19 1.33 4.62
C VAL A 565 -6.13 2.27 5.38
N LEU A 566 -6.55 1.91 6.61
CA LEU A 566 -7.35 2.79 7.46
C LEU A 566 -6.55 4.00 7.94
N SER A 567 -5.21 3.99 7.83
CA SER A 567 -4.37 5.16 8.07
C SER A 567 -4.63 6.32 7.09
N LEU A 568 -5.40 6.09 6.04
CA LEU A 568 -5.91 7.12 5.12
C LEU A 568 -7.15 7.88 5.66
N LEU A 569 -7.68 7.49 6.81
CA LEU A 569 -8.90 8.03 7.40
C LEU A 569 -8.60 8.77 8.71
N ASN A 570 -9.33 9.84 8.97
CA ASN A 570 -9.25 10.61 10.19
C ASN A 570 -10.50 10.43 11.07
N SER A 571 -10.34 10.66 12.37
CA SER A 571 -11.42 10.50 13.36
C SER A 571 -12.63 11.41 13.12
N ASP A 572 -12.46 12.54 12.43
CA ASP A 572 -13.52 13.49 12.09
C ASP A 572 -14.25 13.16 10.78
N GLY A 573 -13.92 12.05 10.14
CA GLY A 573 -14.49 11.63 8.86
C GLY A 573 -13.80 12.21 7.63
N THR A 574 -12.83 13.14 7.78
CA THR A 574 -11.97 13.53 6.66
C THR A 574 -11.06 12.35 6.26
N ALA A 575 -10.56 12.38 5.03
CA ALA A 575 -9.75 11.29 4.51
C ALA A 575 -8.75 11.80 3.47
N THR A 576 -7.76 10.97 3.15
CA THR A 576 -6.80 11.19 2.06
C THR A 576 -6.77 9.98 1.14
N CYS A 577 -6.63 10.20 -0.16
CA CYS A 577 -6.50 9.09 -1.10
C CYS A 577 -5.16 8.34 -0.97
N ALA A 578 -4.12 8.99 -0.45
CA ALA A 578 -2.80 8.37 -0.31
C ALA A 578 -1.88 9.15 0.63
N TYR A 579 -0.90 8.45 1.21
CA TYR A 579 0.20 9.05 1.95
C TYR A 579 1.50 8.88 1.17
N VAL A 580 2.16 9.99 0.83
CA VAL A 580 3.44 10.01 0.11
C VAL A 580 4.57 9.93 1.13
N TYR A 581 5.25 8.80 1.20
CA TYR A 581 6.11 8.43 2.34
C TYR A 581 7.53 9.03 2.29
N PRO A 582 8.24 9.14 1.15
CA PRO A 582 9.61 9.64 1.12
C PRO A 582 9.77 11.03 1.75
N THR A 583 10.96 11.33 2.24
CA THR A 583 11.31 12.65 2.81
C THR A 583 11.22 13.76 1.74
N SER A 584 11.67 13.47 0.53
CA SER A 584 11.49 14.34 -0.63
C SER A 584 11.49 13.55 -1.94
N ILE A 585 10.90 14.17 -2.97
CA ILE A 585 10.85 13.65 -4.33
C ILE A 585 11.37 14.74 -5.25
N ASN A 586 12.44 14.46 -6.03
CA ASN A 586 13.13 15.43 -6.87
C ASN A 586 13.47 16.75 -6.13
N GLY A 587 13.91 16.64 -4.85
CA GLY A 587 14.24 17.76 -3.99
C GLY A 587 13.04 18.48 -3.35
N ILE A 588 11.81 18.24 -3.81
CA ILE A 588 10.58 18.82 -3.23
C ILE A 588 10.22 18.03 -1.98
N SER A 589 9.93 18.72 -0.89
CA SER A 589 9.54 18.07 0.37
C SER A 589 8.27 17.25 0.19
N ALA A 590 8.30 16.02 0.70
CA ALA A 590 7.22 15.06 0.71
C ALA A 590 6.91 14.63 2.16
N ASN A 591 6.52 13.38 2.40
CA ASN A 591 6.08 12.86 3.69
C ASN A 591 4.79 13.56 4.18
N TYR A 592 3.73 13.44 3.38
CA TYR A 592 2.45 14.11 3.61
C TYR A 592 1.27 13.24 3.16
N ALA A 593 0.09 13.49 3.77
CA ALA A 593 -1.18 13.01 3.26
C ALA A 593 -1.65 13.93 2.12
N ASP A 594 -2.01 13.37 0.96
CA ASP A 594 -2.50 14.17 -0.15
C ASP A 594 -3.83 14.86 0.22
N PRO A 595 -4.04 16.13 -0.17
CA PRO A 595 -5.24 16.86 0.20
C PRO A 595 -6.56 16.29 -0.33
N TYR A 596 -6.56 15.48 -1.38
CA TYR A 596 -7.80 14.93 -1.94
C TYR A 596 -8.28 13.69 -1.19
N ALA A 597 -9.55 13.73 -0.72
CA ALA A 597 -10.33 12.54 -0.41
C ALA A 597 -11.03 12.07 -1.69
N ASN A 598 -10.60 10.94 -2.21
CA ASN A 598 -10.96 10.48 -3.55
C ASN A 598 -11.54 9.05 -3.54
N ASP A 599 -10.69 8.04 -3.51
CA ASP A 599 -11.03 6.61 -3.69
C ASP A 599 -10.72 5.72 -2.48
N GLN A 600 -10.19 6.28 -1.41
CA GLN A 600 -9.79 5.56 -0.18
C GLN A 600 -10.93 4.84 0.53
N ASP A 601 -12.18 5.18 0.25
CA ASP A 601 -13.37 4.61 0.88
C ASP A 601 -13.53 3.11 0.61
N TRP A 602 -12.94 2.60 -0.45
CA TRP A 602 -12.81 1.17 -0.70
C TRP A 602 -12.06 0.44 0.42
N GLY A 603 -11.00 1.05 0.96
CA GLY A 603 -10.25 0.49 2.09
C GLY A 603 -11.12 0.32 3.34
N LEU A 604 -11.99 1.27 3.64
CA LEU A 604 -12.92 1.16 4.76
C LEU A 604 -14.02 0.13 4.50
N TYR A 605 -14.55 0.08 3.28
CA TYR A 605 -15.54 -0.92 2.87
C TYR A 605 -15.05 -2.36 3.11
N PHE A 606 -13.78 -2.67 2.82
CA PHE A 606 -13.24 -4.02 3.05
C PHE A 606 -13.10 -4.36 4.54
N ASN A 607 -13.05 -3.38 5.42
CA ASN A 607 -12.94 -3.57 6.86
C ASN A 607 -14.30 -3.75 7.57
N ILE A 608 -15.41 -3.20 7.06
CA ILE A 608 -16.74 -3.34 7.67
C ILE A 608 -17.45 -4.62 7.22
N LYS A 609 -18.09 -5.31 8.18
CA LYS A 609 -18.77 -6.59 7.96
C LYS A 609 -20.22 -6.43 7.52
#